data_6a99dafba5aa5fdfb30e719da6993a7e
#
_entry.id   6a99dafba5aa5fdfb30e719da6993a7e
#
_cell.length_a   1.000
_cell.length_b   1.000
_cell.length_c   1.000
_cell.angle_alpha   90.00
_cell.angle_beta   90.00
_cell.angle_gamma   90.00
#
_symmetry.space_group_name_H-M   'P 1'
#
loop_
_entity.id
_entity.type
_entity.pdbx_description
1 polymer ?
#
loop_
_entity_poly.entity_id
_entity_poly.type
_entity_poly.pdbx_seq_one_letter_code
_entity_poly.pdbx_strand_id
1 'polypeptide(L)'
;MSGKGYSLAQMVSDSINGIMNMFLYEYYRPLDVGTEIKKTTFFVIIGYGVDKCNAEILLSDWIDNICSPLVCVGDLLETELKSKWNNSADFVEVYKPSINGGMTPMASAFSLAKDIVEDWVKSHNRANDPTPCIINITDGFSTDDEFELISIAKDIMSIDAPDGNPIIFNIHISAFPDTPQVEFPQDSKKCSDESYRLLYESSSTINSDLTDGIFLFSDKEFYGKEKCFVYNIRNVMDLYKNLHFALEFSFHHYKSSVP
;
A
#
# COMPACT_ATOMS: atom_id res chain seq x y z
N MET A 1 4.05 18.79 -30.59
CA MET A 1 4.54 17.66 -29.72
C MET A 1 3.42 17.34 -28.76
N SER A 2 2.65 16.31 -29.05
CA SER A 2 1.58 15.82 -28.14
C SER A 2 2.26 15.09 -26.99
N GLY A 3 2.38 15.75 -25.84
CA GLY A 3 2.81 15.09 -24.61
C GLY A 3 1.83 13.97 -24.29
N LYS A 4 2.29 12.72 -24.28
CA LYS A 4 1.54 11.64 -23.62
C LYS A 4 1.37 12.08 -22.18
N GLY A 5 0.13 12.32 -21.77
CA GLY A 5 -0.18 12.67 -20.38
C GLY A 5 0.31 11.53 -19.46
N TYR A 6 0.84 11.89 -18.33
CA TYR A 6 1.22 10.98 -17.26
C TYR A 6 -0.03 10.19 -16.82
N SER A 7 -0.01 8.87 -16.97
CA SER A 7 -1.19 8.04 -16.67
C SER A 7 -1.30 7.74 -15.20
N LEU A 8 -2.53 7.44 -14.71
CA LEU A 8 -2.74 7.01 -13.32
C LEU A 8 -1.98 5.71 -13.01
N ALA A 9 -1.93 4.77 -13.95
CA ALA A 9 -1.14 3.55 -13.82
C ALA A 9 0.37 3.84 -13.66
N GLN A 10 0.90 4.84 -14.37
CA GLN A 10 2.29 5.27 -14.19
C GLN A 10 2.49 5.92 -12.82
N MET A 11 1.53 6.71 -12.35
CA MET A 11 1.58 7.31 -11.01
C MET A 11 1.65 6.24 -9.92
N VAL A 12 0.86 5.18 -10.04
CA VAL A 12 0.89 4.04 -9.09
C VAL A 12 2.24 3.33 -9.16
N SER A 13 2.71 3.01 -10.36
CA SER A 13 4.00 2.36 -10.57
C SER A 13 5.16 3.14 -9.94
N ASP A 14 5.23 4.44 -10.20
CA ASP A 14 6.29 5.30 -9.67
C ASP A 14 6.23 5.41 -8.14
N SER A 15 5.01 5.45 -7.58
CA SER A 15 4.83 5.50 -6.13
C SER A 15 5.25 4.19 -5.45
N ILE A 16 4.90 3.03 -6.03
CA ILE A 16 5.34 1.72 -5.52
C ILE A 16 6.88 1.60 -5.62
N ASN A 17 7.47 2.01 -6.75
CA ASN A 17 8.92 2.02 -6.90
C ASN A 17 9.59 2.96 -5.88
N GLY A 18 9.00 4.11 -5.59
CA GLY A 18 9.46 5.03 -4.54
C GLY A 18 9.47 4.38 -3.15
N ILE A 19 8.42 3.67 -2.80
CA ILE A 19 8.32 2.91 -1.54
C ILE A 19 9.37 1.79 -1.48
N MET A 20 9.52 1.00 -2.54
CA MET A 20 10.53 -0.05 -2.60
C MET A 20 11.95 0.51 -2.42
N ASN A 21 12.24 1.66 -3.05
CA ASN A 21 13.53 2.33 -2.88
C ASN A 21 13.74 2.85 -1.45
N MET A 22 12.69 3.34 -0.79
CA MET A 22 12.75 3.74 0.62
C MET A 22 13.12 2.55 1.51
N PHE A 23 12.47 1.40 1.33
CA PHE A 23 12.82 0.18 2.06
C PHE A 23 14.25 -0.26 1.81
N LEU A 24 14.71 -0.22 0.56
CA LEU A 24 16.09 -0.49 0.22
C LEU A 24 17.05 0.41 0.99
N TYR A 25 16.78 1.71 1.04
CA TYR A 25 17.63 2.67 1.74
C TYR A 25 17.64 2.47 3.25
N GLU A 26 16.50 2.25 3.88
CA GLU A 26 16.38 2.11 5.34
C GLU A 26 16.95 0.79 5.87
N TYR A 27 16.81 -0.29 5.09
CA TYR A 27 17.23 -1.62 5.49
C TYR A 27 18.55 -2.07 4.89
N TYR A 28 19.11 -1.27 3.97
CA TYR A 28 20.44 -1.45 3.44
C TYR A 28 21.48 -1.08 4.52
N ARG A 29 22.17 -2.08 5.04
CA ARG A 29 23.31 -1.86 5.93
C ARG A 29 24.59 -2.30 5.24
N PRO A 30 25.57 -1.39 5.01
CA PRO A 30 26.89 -1.81 4.63
C PRO A 30 27.49 -2.67 5.76
N LEU A 31 27.83 -3.89 5.44
CA LEU A 31 28.62 -4.76 6.31
C LEU A 31 30.10 -4.56 5.96
N ASP A 32 31.01 -4.76 6.94
CA ASP A 32 32.46 -4.64 6.72
C ASP A 32 32.99 -5.56 5.61
N VAL A 33 32.23 -6.53 5.17
CA VAL A 33 32.61 -7.56 4.18
C VAL A 33 31.56 -7.73 3.06
N GLY A 34 30.55 -6.89 2.99
CA GLY A 34 29.49 -6.99 1.97
C GLY A 34 28.24 -6.22 2.36
N THR A 35 27.24 -6.28 1.50
CA THR A 35 25.96 -5.61 1.69
C THR A 35 24.87 -6.65 1.84
N GLU A 36 24.12 -6.59 2.91
CA GLU A 36 22.98 -7.47 3.16
C GLU A 36 21.71 -6.65 3.33
N ILE A 37 20.67 -7.00 2.61
CA ILE A 37 19.33 -6.49 2.85
C ILE A 37 18.67 -7.43 3.86
N LYS A 38 18.16 -6.88 4.95
CA LYS A 38 17.47 -7.69 5.95
C LYS A 38 16.13 -8.19 5.42
N LYS A 39 15.85 -9.46 5.67
CA LYS A 39 14.53 -10.07 5.46
C LYS A 39 13.54 -9.54 6.50
N THR A 40 12.98 -8.36 6.26
CA THR A 40 12.14 -7.65 7.24
C THR A 40 10.68 -7.58 6.82
N THR A 41 10.39 -7.57 5.53
CA THR A 41 9.04 -7.32 5.02
C THR A 41 8.74 -8.25 3.85
N PHE A 42 7.58 -8.88 3.89
CA PHE A 42 7.05 -9.69 2.80
C PHE A 42 6.04 -8.86 2.01
N PHE A 43 6.26 -8.72 0.72
CA PHE A 43 5.40 -7.98 -0.18
C PHE A 43 4.59 -8.91 -1.07
N VAL A 44 3.32 -8.58 -1.22
CA VAL A 44 2.45 -9.16 -2.25
C VAL A 44 1.83 -8.01 -3.04
N ILE A 45 2.00 -8.03 -4.35
CA ILE A 45 1.35 -7.09 -5.26
C ILE A 45 0.30 -7.87 -6.04
N ILE A 46 -0.96 -7.50 -5.88
CA ILE A 46 -2.10 -8.05 -6.60
C ILE A 46 -2.50 -7.03 -7.67
N GLY A 47 -2.46 -7.43 -8.92
CA GLY A 47 -2.99 -6.65 -10.03
C GLY A 47 -4.42 -7.05 -10.34
N TYR A 48 -5.29 -6.09 -10.63
CA TYR A 48 -6.63 -6.33 -11.13
C TYR A 48 -6.97 -5.38 -12.28
N GLY A 49 -7.78 -5.86 -13.24
CA GLY A 49 -8.11 -5.09 -14.45
C GLY A 49 -7.22 -5.39 -15.67
N VAL A 50 -6.26 -6.31 -15.58
CA VAL A 50 -5.37 -6.67 -16.70
C VAL A 50 -6.09 -7.51 -17.75
N ASP A 51 -6.84 -8.51 -17.33
CA ASP A 51 -7.58 -9.44 -18.17
C ASP A 51 -9.04 -9.58 -17.74
N LYS A 52 -9.80 -8.56 -18.04
CA LYS A 52 -11.26 -8.50 -18.13
C LYS A 52 -12.11 -8.87 -16.90
N CYS A 53 -11.68 -9.72 -15.96
CA CYS A 53 -12.53 -10.10 -14.81
C CYS A 53 -11.78 -10.65 -13.60
N ASN A 54 -10.46 -10.80 -13.63
CA ASN A 54 -9.73 -11.51 -12.58
C ASN A 54 -8.66 -10.62 -11.93
N ALA A 55 -8.37 -10.93 -10.67
CA ALA A 55 -7.18 -10.47 -9.98
C ALA A 55 -6.07 -11.53 -10.08
N GLU A 56 -4.82 -11.10 -10.12
CA GLU A 56 -3.65 -11.99 -10.18
C GLU A 56 -2.53 -11.49 -9.28
N ILE A 57 -1.71 -12.41 -8.76
CA ILE A 57 -0.50 -12.07 -8.03
C ILE A 57 0.58 -11.71 -9.02
N LEU A 58 1.02 -10.45 -9.01
CA LEU A 58 2.09 -9.94 -9.87
C LEU A 58 3.47 -10.11 -9.23
N LEU A 59 3.54 -10.02 -7.91
CA LEU A 59 4.75 -10.19 -7.10
C LEU A 59 4.37 -10.79 -5.75
N SER A 60 5.18 -11.73 -5.25
CA SER A 60 5.02 -12.29 -3.91
C SER A 60 6.38 -12.78 -3.44
N ASP A 61 7.07 -11.95 -2.64
CA ASP A 61 8.39 -12.32 -2.10
C ASP A 61 8.81 -11.40 -0.94
N TRP A 62 9.89 -11.77 -0.28
CA TRP A 62 10.56 -10.96 0.72
C TRP A 62 11.35 -9.83 0.08
N ILE A 63 11.47 -8.71 0.79
CA ILE A 63 12.17 -7.51 0.30
C ILE A 63 13.62 -7.78 -0.09
N ASP A 64 14.31 -8.64 0.65
CA ASP A 64 15.69 -9.04 0.35
C ASP A 64 15.80 -9.77 -0.99
N ASN A 65 14.85 -10.64 -1.33
CA ASN A 65 14.81 -11.33 -2.61
C ASN A 65 14.46 -10.37 -3.75
N ILE A 66 13.46 -9.51 -3.55
CA ILE A 66 13.02 -8.53 -4.55
C ILE A 66 14.16 -7.61 -4.94
N CYS A 67 14.96 -7.19 -3.97
CA CYS A 67 16.03 -6.21 -4.15
C CYS A 67 17.39 -6.84 -4.38
N SER A 68 17.57 -8.13 -4.19
CA SER A 68 18.84 -8.85 -4.35
C SER A 68 19.53 -8.62 -5.71
N PRO A 69 18.83 -8.60 -6.86
CA PRO A 69 19.47 -8.28 -8.14
C PRO A 69 20.12 -6.90 -8.19
N LEU A 70 19.63 -5.97 -7.39
CA LEU A 70 20.15 -4.59 -7.31
C LEU A 70 21.40 -4.48 -6.43
N VAL A 71 21.51 -5.37 -5.44
CA VAL A 71 22.65 -5.40 -4.48
C VAL A 71 23.84 -6.16 -5.04
N CYS A 72 23.62 -7.15 -5.91
CA CYS A 72 24.71 -7.96 -6.51
C CYS A 72 25.65 -7.16 -7.42
N VAL A 73 25.39 -5.89 -7.71
CA VAL A 73 26.25 -5.03 -8.53
C VAL A 73 27.38 -4.36 -7.71
N GLY A 74 27.47 -4.64 -6.40
CA GLY A 74 28.59 -4.24 -5.55
C GLY A 74 28.70 -2.73 -5.29
N ASP A 75 29.91 -2.24 -5.00
CA ASP A 75 30.22 -0.84 -4.65
C ASP A 75 29.69 0.21 -5.65
N LEU A 76 29.49 -0.18 -6.91
CA LEU A 76 28.91 0.68 -7.95
C LEU A 76 27.46 1.09 -7.62
N LEU A 77 26.68 0.20 -7.04
CA LEU A 77 25.29 0.49 -6.71
C LEU A 77 25.17 1.51 -5.57
N GLU A 78 26.02 1.41 -4.55
CA GLU A 78 26.06 2.39 -3.47
C GLU A 78 26.40 3.80 -3.99
N THR A 79 27.36 3.87 -4.89
CA THR A 79 27.76 5.13 -5.51
C THR A 79 26.69 5.66 -6.48
N GLU A 80 26.05 4.78 -7.25
CA GLU A 80 24.96 5.15 -8.16
C GLU A 80 23.68 5.51 -7.41
N LEU A 81 23.30 4.79 -6.36
CA LEU A 81 22.16 5.13 -5.52
C LEU A 81 22.39 6.47 -4.82
N LYS A 82 23.59 6.72 -4.25
CA LYS A 82 23.92 8.00 -3.65
C LYS A 82 23.95 9.14 -4.67
N SER A 83 24.48 8.91 -5.87
CA SER A 83 24.53 9.94 -6.91
C SER A 83 23.14 10.23 -7.51
N LYS A 84 22.31 9.21 -7.70
CA LYS A 84 20.93 9.34 -8.21
C LYS A 84 19.98 9.96 -7.18
N TRP A 85 20.15 9.62 -5.90
CA TRP A 85 19.38 10.23 -4.82
C TRP A 85 19.66 11.72 -4.64
N ASN A 86 20.88 12.15 -4.83
CA ASN A 86 21.25 13.57 -4.79
C ASN A 86 20.76 14.35 -6.02
N ASN A 87 20.44 13.69 -7.11
CA ASN A 87 19.90 14.26 -8.35
C ASN A 87 18.43 13.84 -8.53
N SER A 88 17.56 14.10 -7.62
CA SER A 88 16.08 14.07 -7.56
C SER A 88 15.24 13.51 -8.73
N ALA A 89 15.80 12.83 -9.72
CA ALA A 89 15.10 12.44 -10.95
C ALA A 89 15.12 10.94 -11.29
N ASP A 90 16.00 10.14 -10.70
CA ASP A 90 16.18 8.75 -11.13
C ASP A 90 15.97 7.78 -9.97
N PHE A 91 14.71 7.36 -9.75
CA PHE A 91 14.42 6.17 -8.94
C PHE A 91 14.95 4.93 -9.64
N VAL A 92 15.57 4.02 -8.87
CA VAL A 92 15.84 2.68 -9.39
C VAL A 92 14.51 2.00 -9.62
N GLU A 93 14.22 1.58 -10.84
CA GLU A 93 13.00 0.88 -11.18
C GLU A 93 13.09 -0.56 -10.66
N VAL A 94 12.54 -0.81 -9.47
CA VAL A 94 12.54 -2.13 -8.83
C VAL A 94 11.42 -2.99 -9.39
N TYR A 95 10.28 -2.38 -9.65
CA TYR A 95 9.09 -3.06 -10.16
C TYR A 95 8.22 -2.10 -10.98
N LYS A 96 7.69 -2.58 -12.09
CA LYS A 96 6.81 -1.80 -12.97
C LYS A 96 5.51 -2.53 -13.25
N PRO A 97 4.50 -2.37 -12.41
CA PRO A 97 3.17 -2.85 -12.77
C PRO A 97 2.64 -2.04 -13.95
N SER A 98 2.45 -2.68 -15.09
CA SER A 98 1.80 -2.07 -16.25
C SER A 98 0.36 -2.58 -16.31
N ILE A 99 -0.54 -1.92 -15.57
CA ILE A 99 -1.97 -2.27 -15.63
C ILE A 99 -2.68 -1.17 -16.41
N ASN A 100 -3.00 -1.45 -17.66
CA ASN A 100 -3.65 -0.52 -18.55
C ASN A 100 -5.01 -1.06 -18.97
N GLY A 101 -6.06 -0.51 -18.39
CA GLY A 101 -7.43 -0.66 -18.89
C GLY A 101 -8.03 -2.03 -18.62
N GLY A 102 -9.29 -2.08 -18.46
CA GLY A 102 -10.05 -3.29 -18.19
C GLY A 102 -11.21 -2.99 -17.25
N MET A 103 -11.75 -4.03 -16.67
CA MET A 103 -12.73 -3.93 -15.59
C MET A 103 -12.00 -3.70 -14.27
N THR A 104 -12.75 -3.36 -13.23
CA THR A 104 -12.22 -3.14 -11.87
C THR A 104 -12.75 -4.21 -10.92
N PRO A 105 -12.28 -5.49 -11.01
CA PRO A 105 -12.79 -6.61 -10.21
C PRO A 105 -12.23 -6.55 -8.78
N MET A 106 -12.65 -5.57 -7.98
CA MET A 106 -12.14 -5.37 -6.63
C MET A 106 -12.51 -6.51 -5.69
N ALA A 107 -13.74 -7.08 -5.78
CA ALA A 107 -14.14 -8.19 -4.94
C ALA A 107 -13.25 -9.42 -5.19
N SER A 108 -12.91 -9.70 -6.46
CA SER A 108 -11.97 -10.75 -6.82
C SER A 108 -10.58 -10.51 -6.22
N ALA A 109 -10.08 -9.26 -6.25
CA ALA A 109 -8.80 -8.90 -5.65
C ALA A 109 -8.81 -9.04 -4.13
N PHE A 110 -9.89 -8.63 -3.46
CA PHE A 110 -10.05 -8.77 -2.01
C PHE A 110 -10.21 -10.24 -1.60
N SER A 111 -10.89 -11.06 -2.40
CA SER A 111 -10.97 -12.51 -2.17
C SER A 111 -9.58 -13.15 -2.20
N LEU A 112 -8.78 -12.83 -3.21
CA LEU A 112 -7.40 -13.31 -3.32
C LEU A 112 -6.54 -12.80 -2.15
N ALA A 113 -6.69 -11.53 -1.76
CA ALA A 113 -6.00 -10.98 -0.61
C ALA A 113 -6.40 -11.66 0.70
N LYS A 114 -7.68 -12.01 0.87
CA LYS A 114 -8.19 -12.76 2.03
C LYS A 114 -7.49 -14.12 2.16
N ASP A 115 -7.43 -14.89 1.06
CA ASP A 115 -6.76 -16.20 1.06
C ASP A 115 -5.30 -16.07 1.49
N ILE A 116 -4.58 -15.06 0.98
CA ILE A 116 -3.18 -14.80 1.34
C ILE A 116 -3.05 -14.42 2.81
N VAL A 117 -3.92 -13.54 3.32
CA VAL A 117 -3.93 -13.12 4.73
C VAL A 117 -4.21 -14.30 5.66
N GLU A 118 -5.21 -15.14 5.33
CA GLU A 118 -5.51 -16.33 6.12
C GLU A 118 -4.34 -17.32 6.16
N ASP A 119 -3.67 -17.54 5.04
CA ASP A 119 -2.51 -18.44 4.98
C ASP A 119 -1.30 -17.84 5.71
N TRP A 120 -1.12 -16.52 5.64
CA TRP A 120 -0.10 -15.81 6.42
C TRP A 120 -0.34 -15.98 7.92
N VAL A 121 -1.52 -15.67 8.41
CA VAL A 121 -1.87 -15.77 9.84
C VAL A 121 -1.77 -17.21 10.36
N LYS A 122 -2.16 -18.23 9.56
CA LYS A 122 -1.97 -19.66 9.93
C LYS A 122 -0.51 -20.03 10.12
N SER A 123 0.39 -19.45 9.33
CA SER A 123 1.83 -19.77 9.37
C SER A 123 2.63 -18.84 10.27
N HIS A 124 2.11 -17.66 10.62
CA HIS A 124 2.71 -16.62 11.44
C HIS A 124 1.79 -16.30 12.62
N ASN A 125 1.80 -17.18 13.63
CA ASN A 125 0.91 -17.08 14.79
C ASN A 125 1.64 -16.81 16.11
N ARG A 126 2.87 -16.30 16.05
CA ARG A 126 3.64 -15.91 17.23
C ARG A 126 3.24 -14.48 17.63
N ALA A 127 3.34 -14.18 18.93
CA ALA A 127 3.01 -12.86 19.46
C ALA A 127 3.75 -11.68 18.80
N ASN A 128 4.86 -11.96 18.12
CA ASN A 128 5.68 -10.94 17.44
C ASN A 128 5.59 -11.02 15.89
N ASP A 129 4.66 -11.81 15.35
CA ASP A 129 4.47 -11.86 13.90
C ASP A 129 3.54 -10.70 13.49
N PRO A 130 3.95 -9.84 12.55
CA PRO A 130 3.19 -8.65 12.19
C PRO A 130 1.88 -9.01 11.48
N THR A 131 0.85 -8.26 11.80
CA THR A 131 -0.44 -8.37 11.13
C THR A 131 -0.37 -7.82 9.70
N PRO A 132 -0.96 -8.50 8.71
CA PRO A 132 -1.00 -8.01 7.35
C PRO A 132 -1.72 -6.67 7.20
N CYS A 133 -1.16 -5.77 6.38
CA CYS A 133 -1.79 -4.55 5.93
C CYS A 133 -2.08 -4.63 4.44
N ILE A 134 -3.33 -4.41 4.06
CA ILE A 134 -3.77 -4.36 2.67
C ILE A 134 -3.90 -2.89 2.27
N ILE A 135 -3.19 -2.49 1.22
CA ILE A 135 -3.31 -1.16 0.63
C ILE A 135 -3.94 -1.32 -0.75
N ASN A 136 -5.19 -0.92 -0.89
CA ASN A 136 -5.89 -0.92 -2.16
C ASN A 136 -5.79 0.44 -2.84
N ILE A 137 -5.36 0.46 -4.09
CA ILE A 137 -5.26 1.67 -4.92
C ILE A 137 -6.14 1.48 -6.14
N THR A 138 -7.11 2.38 -6.33
CA THR A 138 -8.06 2.31 -7.44
C THR A 138 -8.39 3.69 -8.01
N ASP A 139 -8.73 3.75 -9.30
CA ASP A 139 -9.18 4.96 -9.99
C ASP A 139 -10.67 4.92 -10.37
N GLY A 140 -11.40 3.89 -9.96
CA GLY A 140 -12.76 3.71 -10.41
C GLY A 140 -13.67 2.90 -9.49
N PHE A 141 -14.85 2.70 -10.03
CA PHE A 141 -15.89 1.88 -9.41
C PHE A 141 -15.53 0.40 -9.51
N SER A 142 -15.90 -0.37 -8.49
CA SER A 142 -15.91 -1.82 -8.62
C SER A 142 -16.85 -2.24 -9.75
N THR A 143 -16.40 -3.17 -10.57
CA THR A 143 -17.26 -3.81 -11.57
C THR A 143 -17.89 -5.09 -11.06
N ASP A 144 -17.51 -5.51 -9.84
CA ASP A 144 -18.08 -6.63 -9.11
C ASP A 144 -19.21 -6.15 -8.20
N ASP A 145 -19.87 -7.09 -7.53
CA ASP A 145 -20.90 -6.79 -6.55
C ASP A 145 -20.32 -6.05 -5.34
N GLU A 146 -20.86 -4.86 -5.07
CA GLU A 146 -20.42 -4.00 -3.95
C GLU A 146 -20.67 -4.64 -2.58
N PHE A 147 -21.76 -5.40 -2.44
CA PHE A 147 -22.07 -6.09 -1.19
C PHE A 147 -21.08 -7.23 -0.94
N GLU A 148 -20.67 -7.93 -1.98
CA GLU A 148 -19.64 -8.96 -1.91
C GLU A 148 -18.30 -8.35 -1.47
N LEU A 149 -17.86 -7.25 -2.08
CA LEU A 149 -16.65 -6.54 -1.71
C LEU A 149 -16.65 -6.13 -0.23
N ILE A 150 -17.74 -5.49 0.23
CA ILE A 150 -17.86 -5.05 1.63
C ILE A 150 -17.86 -6.25 2.58
N SER A 151 -18.51 -7.36 2.19
CA SER A 151 -18.53 -8.58 2.99
C SER A 151 -17.12 -9.17 3.14
N ILE A 152 -16.39 -9.30 2.04
CA ILE A 152 -15.00 -9.82 2.05
C ILE A 152 -14.09 -8.91 2.88
N ALA A 153 -14.21 -7.59 2.71
CA ALA A 153 -13.43 -6.63 3.50
C ALA A 153 -13.69 -6.78 5.01
N LYS A 154 -14.95 -6.95 5.41
CA LYS A 154 -15.31 -7.22 6.82
C LYS A 154 -14.76 -8.54 7.33
N ASP A 155 -14.83 -9.58 6.52
CA ASP A 155 -14.24 -10.87 6.85
C ASP A 155 -12.73 -10.74 7.11
N ILE A 156 -11.99 -10.06 6.22
CA ILE A 156 -10.55 -9.79 6.40
C ILE A 156 -10.30 -9.05 7.71
N MET A 157 -11.02 -7.95 7.94
CA MET A 157 -10.88 -7.14 9.17
C MET A 157 -11.31 -7.87 10.44
N SER A 158 -11.95 -9.03 10.33
CA SER A 158 -12.35 -9.88 11.46
C SER A 158 -11.41 -11.06 11.72
N ILE A 159 -10.39 -11.26 10.88
CA ILE A 159 -9.40 -12.32 11.09
C ILE A 159 -8.61 -11.99 12.36
N ASP A 160 -8.63 -12.91 13.31
CA ASP A 160 -7.89 -12.76 14.57
C ASP A 160 -6.43 -13.14 14.36
N ALA A 161 -5.52 -12.18 14.52
CA ALA A 161 -4.08 -12.41 14.46
C ALA A 161 -3.42 -11.93 15.75
N PRO A 162 -2.25 -12.48 16.13
CA PRO A 162 -1.62 -12.23 17.43
C PRO A 162 -1.34 -10.75 17.73
N ASP A 163 -1.08 -9.97 16.68
CA ASP A 163 -0.78 -8.53 16.76
C ASP A 163 -2.00 -7.64 16.41
N GLY A 164 -3.19 -8.20 16.42
CA GLY A 164 -4.44 -7.50 16.07
C GLY A 164 -4.97 -7.87 14.69
N ASN A 165 -6.11 -7.31 14.35
CA ASN A 165 -6.80 -7.64 13.10
C ASN A 165 -6.12 -7.00 11.88
N PRO A 166 -6.15 -7.65 10.70
CA PRO A 166 -5.65 -7.06 9.46
C PRO A 166 -6.27 -5.71 9.15
N ILE A 167 -5.44 -4.82 8.59
CA ILE A 167 -5.83 -3.45 8.27
C ILE A 167 -6.05 -3.32 6.76
N ILE A 168 -7.13 -2.67 6.36
CA ILE A 168 -7.40 -2.29 4.98
C ILE A 168 -7.35 -0.79 4.86
N PHE A 169 -6.44 -0.31 4.02
CA PHE A 169 -6.26 1.08 3.66
C PHE A 169 -6.66 1.28 2.20
N ASN A 170 -7.70 2.08 1.93
CA ASN A 170 -8.14 2.39 0.57
C ASN A 170 -7.61 3.75 0.11
N ILE A 171 -7.05 3.82 -1.08
CA ILE A 171 -6.59 5.04 -1.73
C ILE A 171 -7.26 5.15 -3.10
N HIS A 172 -8.11 6.17 -3.25
CA HIS A 172 -8.69 6.49 -4.54
C HIS A 172 -7.83 7.55 -5.25
N ILE A 173 -7.42 7.24 -6.47
CA ILE A 173 -6.69 8.15 -7.35
C ILE A 173 -7.62 8.69 -8.43
N SER A 174 -7.41 9.93 -8.87
CA SER A 174 -8.27 10.56 -9.87
C SER A 174 -7.50 11.48 -10.80
N ALA A 175 -7.93 11.51 -12.06
CA ALA A 175 -7.46 12.48 -13.04
C ALA A 175 -8.33 13.78 -13.05
N PHE A 176 -9.43 13.82 -12.29
CA PHE A 176 -10.37 14.94 -12.30
C PHE A 176 -10.01 16.00 -11.27
N PRO A 177 -9.68 17.25 -11.72
CA PRO A 177 -9.18 18.30 -10.82
C PRO A 177 -10.27 18.92 -9.92
N ASP A 178 -11.55 18.81 -10.28
CA ASP A 178 -12.62 19.58 -9.66
C ASP A 178 -13.25 18.90 -8.43
N THR A 179 -12.93 17.64 -8.18
CA THR A 179 -13.45 16.92 -7.00
C THR A 179 -12.53 17.12 -5.81
N PRO A 180 -13.02 17.52 -4.63
CA PRO A 180 -12.16 17.75 -3.47
C PRO A 180 -11.47 16.47 -3.00
N GLN A 181 -10.21 16.59 -2.58
CA GLN A 181 -9.49 15.53 -1.89
C GLN A 181 -10.03 15.40 -0.48
N VAL A 182 -10.27 14.17 -0.03
CA VAL A 182 -10.71 13.86 1.33
C VAL A 182 -9.75 12.85 1.91
N GLU A 183 -9.21 13.13 3.09
CA GLU A 183 -8.29 12.25 3.80
C GLU A 183 -8.86 11.91 5.16
N PHE A 184 -8.82 10.63 5.49
CA PHE A 184 -9.21 10.08 6.78
C PHE A 184 -10.60 10.53 7.25
N PRO A 185 -11.66 10.32 6.45
CA PRO A 185 -12.99 10.78 6.81
C PRO A 185 -13.57 9.99 7.99
N GLN A 186 -14.39 10.68 8.78
CA GLN A 186 -15.23 10.07 9.83
C GLN A 186 -16.66 9.79 9.37
N ASP A 187 -17.05 10.28 8.19
CA ASP A 187 -18.43 10.22 7.70
C ASP A 187 -18.47 9.75 6.25
N SER A 188 -19.28 8.72 5.99
CA SER A 188 -19.53 8.18 4.63
C SER A 188 -20.32 9.15 3.73
N LYS A 189 -20.92 10.18 4.30
CA LYS A 189 -21.76 11.17 3.58
C LYS A 189 -21.00 12.41 3.13
N LYS A 190 -19.66 12.47 3.36
CA LYS A 190 -18.86 13.62 2.92
C LYS A 190 -18.83 13.81 1.39
N CYS A 191 -19.08 12.75 0.64
CA CYS A 191 -19.21 12.78 -0.80
C CYS A 191 -20.43 11.95 -1.23
N SER A 192 -21.16 12.41 -2.23
CA SER A 192 -22.33 11.68 -2.79
C SER A 192 -21.93 10.61 -3.80
N ASP A 193 -20.65 10.40 -4.03
CA ASP A 193 -20.12 9.43 -4.97
C ASP A 193 -20.25 8.01 -4.40
N GLU A 194 -20.74 7.07 -5.20
CA GLU A 194 -20.89 5.66 -4.80
C GLU A 194 -19.55 4.99 -4.54
N SER A 195 -18.52 5.30 -5.33
CA SER A 195 -17.17 4.76 -5.09
C SER A 195 -16.58 5.27 -3.76
N TYR A 196 -16.86 6.52 -3.39
CA TYR A 196 -16.48 7.03 -2.07
C TYR A 196 -17.11 6.22 -0.95
N ARG A 197 -18.42 5.96 -1.02
CA ARG A 197 -19.14 5.18 -0.01
C ARG A 197 -18.60 3.75 0.07
N LEU A 198 -18.40 3.10 -1.08
CA LEU A 198 -17.89 1.73 -1.16
C LEU A 198 -16.51 1.61 -0.50
N LEU A 199 -15.58 2.49 -0.86
CA LEU A 199 -14.22 2.49 -0.31
C LEU A 199 -14.20 2.88 1.17
N TYR A 200 -15.07 3.81 1.60
CA TYR A 200 -15.24 4.14 3.01
C TYR A 200 -15.69 2.93 3.84
N GLU A 201 -16.70 2.19 3.38
CA GLU A 201 -17.27 1.04 4.09
C GLU A 201 -16.33 -0.17 4.11
N SER A 202 -15.48 -0.33 3.07
CA SER A 202 -14.47 -1.39 2.98
C SER A 202 -13.14 -1.06 3.65
N SER A 203 -12.99 0.13 4.25
CA SER A 203 -11.78 0.55 4.96
C SER A 203 -11.83 0.25 6.45
N SER A 204 -10.68 -0.07 7.03
CA SER A 204 -10.52 -0.15 8.48
C SER A 204 -10.74 1.21 9.16
N THR A 205 -11.08 1.17 10.45
CA THR A 205 -11.10 2.38 11.28
C THR A 205 -9.76 2.51 11.99
N ILE A 206 -9.21 3.72 12.01
CA ILE A 206 -8.00 4.02 12.77
C ILE A 206 -8.32 3.79 14.25
N ASN A 207 -7.57 2.92 14.91
CA ASN A 207 -7.75 2.66 16.33
C ASN A 207 -7.11 3.80 17.15
N SER A 208 -7.77 4.20 18.26
CA SER A 208 -7.27 5.23 19.17
C SER A 208 -5.89 4.88 19.77
N ASP A 209 -5.62 3.59 19.98
CA ASP A 209 -4.37 3.13 20.57
C ASP A 209 -3.17 3.31 19.63
N LEU A 210 -3.44 3.52 18.34
CA LEU A 210 -2.44 3.74 17.29
C LEU A 210 -2.18 5.22 17.01
N THR A 211 -3.02 6.12 17.54
CA THR A 211 -2.93 7.55 17.24
C THR A 211 -1.63 8.19 17.72
N ASP A 212 -1.08 7.70 18.82
CA ASP A 212 0.15 8.28 19.41
C ASP A 212 1.39 8.11 18.51
N GLY A 213 1.46 7.03 17.71
CA GLY A 213 2.53 6.82 16.74
C GLY A 213 2.37 7.60 15.43
N ILE A 214 1.14 7.92 15.07
CA ILE A 214 0.79 8.56 13.79
C ILE A 214 1.17 10.05 13.77
N PHE A 215 1.20 10.74 14.92
CA PHE A 215 1.61 12.15 15.02
C PHE A 215 3.00 12.43 14.43
N LEU A 216 3.85 11.42 14.34
CA LEU A 216 5.18 11.57 13.76
C LEU A 216 5.16 11.73 12.23
N PHE A 217 4.07 11.32 11.57
CA PHE A 217 3.98 11.24 10.11
C PHE A 217 2.85 12.09 9.52
N SER A 218 2.01 12.68 10.35
CA SER A 218 0.89 13.52 9.92
C SER A 218 0.67 14.67 10.90
N ASP A 219 0.50 15.88 10.37
CA ASP A 219 0.09 17.06 11.17
C ASP A 219 -1.39 17.00 11.60
N LYS A 220 -2.08 15.87 11.38
CA LYS A 220 -3.49 15.69 11.72
C LYS A 220 -3.65 15.01 13.07
N GLU A 221 -4.59 15.51 13.84
CA GLU A 221 -5.07 14.83 15.03
C GLU A 221 -6.10 13.76 14.66
N PHE A 222 -5.92 12.55 15.18
CA PHE A 222 -6.82 11.42 15.00
C PHE A 222 -7.55 11.12 16.31
N TYR A 223 -8.83 10.80 16.21
CA TYR A 223 -9.71 10.58 17.37
C TYR A 223 -10.26 9.15 17.45
N GLY A 224 -9.71 8.22 16.66
CA GLY A 224 -10.13 6.82 16.65
C GLY A 224 -11.46 6.56 15.93
N LYS A 225 -11.89 7.48 15.06
CA LYS A 225 -13.12 7.36 14.25
C LYS A 225 -12.86 7.49 12.76
N GLU A 226 -11.67 7.89 12.42
CA GLU A 226 -11.23 8.11 11.06
C GLU A 226 -11.09 6.76 10.35
N LYS A 227 -11.43 6.75 9.06
CA LYS A 227 -11.18 5.60 8.21
C LYS A 227 -9.79 5.64 7.61
N CYS A 228 -9.17 4.47 7.48
CA CYS A 228 -7.98 4.25 6.67
C CYS A 228 -8.32 4.43 5.19
N PHE A 229 -8.66 5.66 4.82
CA PHE A 229 -9.21 5.98 3.51
C PHE A 229 -8.80 7.38 3.06
N VAL A 230 -8.35 7.46 1.81
CA VAL A 230 -8.03 8.71 1.14
C VAL A 230 -8.70 8.74 -0.22
N TYR A 231 -9.34 9.84 -0.56
CA TYR A 231 -10.14 10.00 -1.78
C TYR A 231 -9.62 11.13 -2.66
N ASN A 232 -9.54 10.89 -3.97
CA ASN A 232 -9.13 11.86 -5.01
C ASN A 232 -7.68 12.34 -4.92
N ILE A 233 -6.75 11.43 -4.72
CA ILE A 233 -5.32 11.71 -4.91
C ILE A 233 -5.03 11.94 -6.39
N ARG A 234 -4.26 13.00 -6.72
CA ARG A 234 -4.08 13.47 -8.09
C ARG A 234 -2.63 13.51 -8.57
N ASN A 235 -1.70 13.33 -7.68
CA ASN A 235 -0.29 13.39 -8.03
C ASN A 235 0.54 12.35 -7.28
N VAL A 236 1.69 12.03 -7.84
CA VAL A 236 2.59 10.99 -7.34
C VAL A 236 3.07 11.27 -5.92
N MET A 237 3.31 12.54 -5.57
CA MET A 237 3.84 12.89 -4.25
C MET A 237 2.81 12.68 -3.14
N ASP A 238 1.54 13.02 -3.40
CA ASP A 238 0.48 12.78 -2.43
C ASP A 238 0.16 11.27 -2.33
N LEU A 239 0.21 10.54 -3.44
CA LEU A 239 0.08 9.07 -3.41
C LEU A 239 1.23 8.44 -2.61
N TYR A 240 2.47 8.84 -2.89
CA TYR A 240 3.65 8.37 -2.16
C TYR A 240 3.54 8.63 -0.64
N LYS A 241 3.15 9.85 -0.24
CA LYS A 241 2.95 10.20 1.18
C LYS A 241 1.90 9.32 1.86
N ASN A 242 0.78 9.07 1.18
CA ASN A 242 -0.28 8.24 1.75
C ASN A 242 0.09 6.74 1.79
N LEU A 243 0.86 6.25 0.82
CA LEU A 243 1.44 4.91 0.87
C LEU A 243 2.44 4.78 2.01
N HIS A 244 3.34 5.75 2.16
CA HIS A 244 4.30 5.80 3.26
C HIS A 244 3.58 5.81 4.61
N PHE A 245 2.55 6.66 4.76
CA PHE A 245 1.72 6.71 5.95
C PHE A 245 1.07 5.35 6.26
N ALA A 246 0.46 4.69 5.26
CA ALA A 246 -0.20 3.40 5.46
C ALA A 246 0.78 2.30 5.91
N LEU A 247 1.99 2.32 5.38
CA LEU A 247 3.05 1.38 5.77
C LEU A 247 3.57 1.67 7.18
N GLU A 248 3.89 2.92 7.49
CA GLU A 248 4.34 3.31 8.83
C GLU A 248 3.27 3.02 9.88
N PHE A 249 2.00 3.26 9.54
CA PHE A 249 0.87 2.90 10.38
C PHE A 249 0.86 1.40 10.72
N SER A 250 1.09 0.53 9.75
CA SER A 250 1.15 -0.92 9.96
C SER A 250 2.35 -1.34 10.82
N PHE A 251 3.50 -0.69 10.66
CA PHE A 251 4.69 -0.96 11.49
C PHE A 251 4.56 -0.49 12.94
N HIS A 252 3.88 0.63 13.17
CA HIS A 252 3.65 1.14 14.53
C HIS A 252 2.63 0.30 15.30
N HIS A 253 1.67 -0.28 14.62
CA HIS A 253 0.77 -1.28 15.22
C HIS A 253 1.57 -2.40 15.87
N TYR A 254 2.57 -2.89 15.17
CA TYR A 254 3.48 -3.92 15.66
C TYR A 254 4.30 -3.49 16.89
N LYS A 255 4.80 -2.24 16.92
CA LYS A 255 5.66 -1.77 18.04
C LYS A 255 4.90 -1.46 19.32
N SER A 256 3.63 -1.09 19.25
CA SER A 256 2.81 -0.76 20.42
C SER A 256 2.31 -2.00 21.17
N SER A 257 2.30 -3.16 20.53
CA SER A 257 1.90 -4.45 21.11
C SER A 257 3.05 -5.23 21.77
N VAL A 258 4.30 -4.77 21.64
CA VAL A 258 5.47 -5.39 22.30
C VAL A 258 5.72 -4.68 23.64
N PRO A 259 5.58 -5.37 24.81
CA PRO A 259 5.79 -4.79 26.13
C PRO A 259 7.25 -4.39 26.38
#